data_bf297066850ee9b91460313a7d9685d2
#
_entry.id   bf297066850ee9b91460313a7d9685d2
#
_cell.length_a   1.000
_cell.length_b   1.000
_cell.length_c   1.000
_cell.angle_alpha   90.00
_cell.angle_beta   90.00
_cell.angle_gamma   90.00
#
_symmetry.space_group_name_H-M   'P 1'
#
loop_
_entity.id
_entity.type
_entity.pdbx_description
1 polymer ?
#
loop_
_entity_poly.entity_id
_entity_poly.type
_entity_poly.pdbx_seq_one_letter_code
_entity_poly.pdbx_strand_id
1 'polypeptide(L)'
;MKRFSRSIDRRTAIKTGAAAVAVIAAAGPLAKPHIARAQGEGPIKVPPLPYKDDALAPVISPNTMGFHYGKHHIGYATTLNTALAGPAKDLAALSLEDIIKTSRANPNRAAVFNAAAQVWNHTFYWNSMKPGGGGEPAAGKLKD
;
A
#
# COMPACT_ATOMS: atom_id res chain seq x y z
N MET A 1 -39.17 -26.01 -27.01
CA MET A 1 -38.68 -25.48 -25.71
C MET A 1 -38.03 -24.12 -25.93
N LYS A 2 -38.70 -23.04 -25.56
CA LYS A 2 -38.16 -21.67 -25.69
C LYS A 2 -37.51 -21.27 -24.36
N ARG A 3 -36.18 -21.08 -24.34
CA ARG A 3 -35.46 -20.53 -23.19
C ARG A 3 -35.67 -19.00 -23.14
N PHE A 4 -36.38 -18.52 -22.15
CA PHE A 4 -36.43 -17.11 -21.83
C PHE A 4 -35.18 -16.72 -21.02
N SER A 5 -34.26 -16.02 -21.68
CA SER A 5 -33.16 -15.31 -21.01
C SER A 5 -33.70 -13.97 -20.54
N ARG A 6 -33.92 -13.80 -19.23
CA ARG A 6 -34.17 -12.48 -18.63
C ARG A 6 -32.83 -11.81 -18.37
N SER A 7 -32.46 -10.85 -19.20
CA SER A 7 -31.39 -9.92 -18.90
C SER A 7 -31.93 -8.87 -17.90
N ILE A 8 -31.35 -8.81 -16.72
CA ILE A 8 -31.63 -7.75 -15.74
C ILE A 8 -30.83 -6.53 -16.19
N ASP A 9 -31.51 -5.43 -16.59
CA ASP A 9 -30.84 -4.22 -16.97
C ASP A 9 -30.31 -3.46 -15.72
N ARG A 10 -29.27 -2.63 -15.95
CA ARG A 10 -28.57 -1.90 -14.86
C ARG A 10 -29.50 -0.92 -14.11
N ARG A 11 -30.58 -0.44 -14.72
CA ARG A 11 -31.55 0.47 -14.09
C ARG A 11 -32.48 -0.26 -13.13
N THR A 12 -32.82 -1.51 -13.41
CA THR A 12 -33.66 -2.34 -12.54
C THR A 12 -32.89 -2.78 -11.29
N ALA A 13 -31.58 -3.07 -11.41
CA ALA A 13 -30.72 -3.40 -10.26
C ALA A 13 -30.58 -2.23 -9.26
N ILE A 14 -30.67 -0.99 -9.72
CA ILE A 14 -30.56 0.21 -8.84
C ILE A 14 -31.87 0.48 -8.08
N LYS A 15 -33.02 0.09 -8.62
CA LYS A 15 -34.33 0.34 -7.99
C LYS A 15 -34.71 -0.65 -6.90
N THR A 16 -34.13 -1.85 -6.88
CA THR A 16 -34.39 -2.88 -5.87
C THR A 16 -33.46 -2.84 -4.65
N GLY A 17 -32.43 -1.95 -4.66
CA GLY A 17 -31.49 -1.76 -3.56
C GLY A 17 -31.88 -0.70 -2.52
N ALA A 18 -33.07 -0.07 -2.63
CA ALA A 18 -33.45 1.09 -1.82
C ALA A 18 -34.44 0.77 -0.69
N ALA A 19 -34.33 -0.38 -0.05
CA ALA A 19 -35.18 -0.68 1.12
C ALA A 19 -34.40 -1.51 2.15
N ALA A 20 -33.46 -0.89 2.87
CA ALA A 20 -33.01 -1.29 4.21
C ALA A 20 -31.87 -0.37 4.69
N VAL A 21 -32.12 0.88 5.00
CA VAL A 21 -31.28 1.67 5.92
C VAL A 21 -32.18 2.55 6.78
N ALA A 22 -32.66 1.98 7.85
CA ALA A 22 -33.10 2.74 9.02
C ALA A 22 -32.42 2.08 10.23
N VAL A 23 -31.95 2.97 11.15
CA VAL A 23 -31.31 2.70 12.45
C VAL A 23 -29.78 2.54 12.29
N ILE A 24 -28.99 3.54 12.70
CA ILE A 24 -28.67 3.91 14.09
C ILE A 24 -28.05 5.32 14.08
N ALA A 25 -28.75 6.31 14.64
CA ALA A 25 -28.10 7.51 15.12
C ALA A 25 -27.73 7.29 16.59
N ALA A 26 -26.52 6.81 16.83
CA ALA A 26 -25.81 6.96 18.09
C ALA A 26 -24.53 7.71 17.76
N ALA A 27 -24.59 9.05 17.86
CA ALA A 27 -23.45 9.92 17.67
C ALA A 27 -22.50 9.77 18.87
N GLY A 28 -21.62 8.77 18.80
CA GLY A 28 -20.34 8.83 19.50
C GLY A 28 -19.38 9.71 18.70
N PRO A 29 -18.35 10.35 19.33
CA PRO A 29 -17.37 11.12 18.60
C PRO A 29 -16.78 10.23 17.51
N LEU A 30 -16.87 10.69 16.23
CA LEU A 30 -16.29 10.02 15.10
C LEU A 30 -14.79 9.84 15.40
N ALA A 31 -14.42 8.67 15.88
CA ALA A 31 -13.04 8.29 15.98
C ALA A 31 -12.46 8.48 14.57
N LYS A 32 -11.48 9.39 14.46
CA LYS A 32 -10.70 9.52 13.22
C LYS A 32 -10.29 8.10 12.85
N PRO A 33 -10.53 7.65 11.60
CA PRO A 33 -10.13 6.32 11.22
C PRO A 33 -8.61 6.23 11.43
N HIS A 34 -8.20 5.62 12.53
CA HIS A 34 -6.86 5.12 12.62
C HIS A 34 -6.75 4.13 11.46
N ILE A 35 -5.92 4.46 10.48
CA ILE A 35 -5.56 3.51 9.44
C ILE A 35 -5.01 2.32 10.19
N ALA A 36 -5.85 1.29 10.38
CA ALA A 36 -5.41 0.03 10.91
C ALA A 36 -4.27 -0.39 9.98
N ARG A 37 -3.04 -0.35 10.50
CA ARG A 37 -1.84 -0.68 9.74
C ARG A 37 -1.94 -2.16 9.41
N ALA A 38 -2.55 -2.47 8.29
CA ALA A 38 -2.42 -3.76 7.66
C ALA A 38 -0.96 -3.86 7.17
N GLN A 39 -0.05 -4.18 8.10
CA GLN A 39 1.24 -4.71 7.72
C GLN A 39 0.92 -5.93 6.87
N GLY A 40 1.33 -5.92 5.59
CA GLY A 40 1.01 -6.99 4.66
C GLY A 40 1.22 -8.36 5.32
N GLU A 41 0.24 -9.26 5.21
CA GLU A 41 0.38 -10.63 5.67
C GLU A 41 1.48 -11.31 4.86
N GLY A 42 2.42 -12.01 5.52
CA GLY A 42 3.51 -12.73 4.84
C GLY A 42 4.89 -12.39 5.41
N PRO A 43 5.98 -12.95 4.83
CA PRO A 43 7.33 -12.78 5.32
C PRO A 43 7.85 -11.33 5.18
N ILE A 44 7.42 -10.60 4.16
CA ILE A 44 7.85 -9.22 3.94
C ILE A 44 6.89 -8.27 4.63
N LYS A 45 7.39 -7.55 5.62
CA LYS A 45 6.64 -6.56 6.40
C LYS A 45 7.04 -5.14 5.98
N VAL A 46 6.04 -4.27 5.85
CA VAL A 46 6.28 -2.83 5.70
C VAL A 46 6.63 -2.25 7.07
N PRO A 47 7.81 -1.64 7.24
CA PRO A 47 8.16 -1.00 8.51
C PRO A 47 7.23 0.18 8.80
N PRO A 48 6.98 0.50 10.09
CA PRO A 48 6.21 1.68 10.44
C PRO A 48 6.91 2.96 9.97
N LEU A 49 6.11 4.00 9.71
CA LEU A 49 6.67 5.33 9.45
C LEU A 49 7.54 5.80 10.61
N PRO A 50 8.69 6.46 10.36
CA PRO A 50 9.55 7.00 11.42
C PRO A 50 8.97 8.25 12.11
N TYR A 51 7.82 8.72 11.68
CA TYR A 51 7.09 9.88 12.20
C TYR A 51 5.58 9.66 12.07
N LYS A 52 4.76 10.54 12.67
CA LYS A 52 3.31 10.51 12.52
C LYS A 52 2.90 10.81 11.08
N ASP A 53 1.77 10.28 10.65
CA ASP A 53 1.23 10.44 9.30
C ASP A 53 0.86 11.88 8.91
N ASP A 54 0.67 12.76 9.87
CA ASP A 54 0.41 14.19 9.70
C ASP A 54 1.66 15.08 9.86
N ALA A 55 2.80 14.52 10.24
CA ALA A 55 3.97 15.28 10.65
C ALA A 55 4.71 15.99 9.51
N LEU A 56 4.43 15.66 8.26
CA LEU A 56 5.00 16.31 7.07
C LEU A 56 4.09 17.41 6.49
N ALA A 57 2.97 17.68 7.13
CA ALA A 57 2.09 18.79 6.72
C ALA A 57 2.80 20.15 6.97
N PRO A 58 2.53 21.19 6.14
CA PRO A 58 1.59 21.20 5.00
C PRO A 58 2.18 20.68 3.69
N VAL A 59 3.47 20.30 3.63
CA VAL A 59 4.18 19.93 2.40
C VAL A 59 3.62 18.61 1.83
N ILE A 60 3.45 17.61 2.69
CA ILE A 60 2.77 16.36 2.33
C ILE A 60 1.56 16.21 3.25
N SER A 61 0.37 16.18 2.66
CA SER A 61 -0.87 16.10 3.43
C SER A 61 -1.06 14.72 4.07
N PRO A 62 -1.78 14.61 5.20
CA PRO A 62 -2.16 13.32 5.79
C PRO A 62 -2.94 12.43 4.81
N ASN A 63 -3.74 13.02 3.93
CA ASN A 63 -4.46 12.29 2.89
C ASN A 63 -3.47 11.64 1.90
N THR A 64 -2.45 12.37 1.44
CA THR A 64 -1.38 11.83 0.58
C THR A 64 -0.65 10.69 1.28
N MET A 65 -0.33 10.83 2.57
CA MET A 65 0.29 9.76 3.38
C MET A 65 -0.61 8.51 3.44
N GLY A 66 -1.91 8.69 3.65
CA GLY A 66 -2.89 7.61 3.65
C GLY A 66 -2.93 6.82 2.35
N PHE A 67 -2.79 7.48 1.20
CA PHE A 67 -2.70 6.80 -0.10
C PHE A 67 -1.30 6.24 -0.38
N HIS A 68 -0.26 7.02 -0.21
CA HIS A 68 1.08 6.64 -0.64
C HIS A 68 1.70 5.58 0.29
N TYR A 69 1.61 5.75 1.60
CA TYR A 69 2.05 4.74 2.56
C TYR A 69 0.96 3.67 2.77
N GLY A 70 -0.26 4.10 3.11
CA GLY A 70 -1.30 3.20 3.58
C GLY A 70 -1.88 2.27 2.51
N LYS A 71 -1.82 2.65 1.22
CA LYS A 71 -2.32 1.82 0.11
C LYS A 71 -1.21 1.41 -0.85
N HIS A 72 -0.43 2.36 -1.35
CA HIS A 72 0.52 2.11 -2.43
C HIS A 72 1.71 1.25 -1.94
N HIS A 73 2.41 1.69 -0.89
CA HIS A 73 3.53 0.93 -0.32
C HIS A 73 3.08 -0.45 0.21
N ILE A 74 2.01 -0.50 1.00
CA ILE A 74 1.44 -1.76 1.51
C ILE A 74 0.97 -2.66 0.36
N GLY A 75 0.43 -2.09 -0.72
CA GLY A 75 0.02 -2.83 -1.92
C GLY A 75 1.18 -3.58 -2.57
N TYR A 76 2.37 -2.98 -2.66
CA TYR A 76 3.55 -3.68 -3.17
C TYR A 76 3.99 -4.83 -2.26
N ALA A 77 3.97 -4.65 -0.94
CA ALA A 77 4.29 -5.73 -0.01
C ALA A 77 3.28 -6.88 -0.11
N THR A 78 1.99 -6.58 -0.24
CA THR A 78 0.94 -7.58 -0.45
C THR A 78 1.16 -8.35 -1.76
N THR A 79 1.46 -7.65 -2.86
CA THR A 79 1.75 -8.26 -4.16
C THR A 79 2.97 -9.19 -4.08
N LEU A 80 4.04 -8.72 -3.42
CA LEU A 80 5.24 -9.53 -3.21
C LEU A 80 4.95 -10.77 -2.37
N ASN A 81 4.27 -10.63 -1.24
CA ASN A 81 3.92 -11.75 -0.36
C ASN A 81 3.03 -12.78 -1.06
N THR A 82 2.08 -12.34 -1.90
CA THR A 82 1.28 -13.23 -2.74
C THR A 82 2.15 -14.04 -3.71
N ALA A 83 3.13 -13.40 -4.34
CA ALA A 83 4.08 -14.09 -5.22
C ALA A 83 4.95 -15.10 -4.46
N LEU A 84 5.42 -14.73 -3.25
CA LEU A 84 6.22 -15.60 -2.38
C LEU A 84 5.42 -16.77 -1.79
N ALA A 85 4.11 -16.65 -1.67
CA ALA A 85 3.24 -17.75 -1.29
C ALA A 85 2.94 -18.73 -2.47
N GLY A 86 3.21 -18.29 -3.70
CA GLY A 86 2.86 -19.03 -4.93
C GLY A 86 4.05 -19.18 -5.90
N PRO A 87 4.05 -18.43 -7.03
CA PRO A 87 4.97 -18.67 -8.14
C PRO A 87 6.45 -18.38 -7.84
N ALA A 88 6.74 -17.64 -6.76
CA ALA A 88 8.11 -17.33 -6.31
C ALA A 88 8.42 -17.90 -4.93
N LYS A 89 7.79 -19.02 -4.55
CA LYS A 89 7.93 -19.64 -3.23
C LYS A 89 9.37 -20.00 -2.88
N ASP A 90 10.20 -20.30 -3.86
CA ASP A 90 11.63 -20.56 -3.71
C ASP A 90 12.42 -19.36 -3.16
N LEU A 91 11.89 -18.15 -3.27
CA LEU A 91 12.47 -16.93 -2.71
C LEU A 91 11.94 -16.55 -1.32
N ALA A 92 10.97 -17.26 -0.79
CA ALA A 92 10.23 -16.85 0.43
C ALA A 92 11.09 -16.79 1.70
N ALA A 93 12.21 -17.51 1.73
CA ALA A 93 13.16 -17.51 2.85
C ALA A 93 14.29 -16.47 2.74
N LEU A 94 14.35 -15.74 1.62
CA LEU A 94 15.40 -14.75 1.36
C LEU A 94 15.06 -13.38 1.99
N SER A 95 16.10 -12.58 2.23
CA SER A 95 15.93 -11.16 2.57
C SER A 95 15.33 -10.38 1.41
N LEU A 96 14.73 -9.21 1.69
CA LEU A 96 14.17 -8.34 0.64
C LEU A 96 15.22 -7.98 -0.42
N GLU A 97 16.44 -7.66 0.02
CA GLU A 97 17.57 -7.33 -0.85
C GLU A 97 17.99 -8.50 -1.73
N ASP A 98 18.00 -9.71 -1.19
CA ASP A 98 18.36 -10.90 -1.96
C ASP A 98 17.25 -11.31 -2.93
N ILE A 99 16.00 -11.10 -2.57
CA ILE A 99 14.86 -11.23 -3.51
C ILE A 99 15.05 -10.26 -4.68
N ILE A 100 15.39 -8.99 -4.43
CA ILE A 100 15.65 -7.99 -5.47
C ILE A 100 16.79 -8.45 -6.40
N LYS A 101 17.95 -8.83 -5.83
CA LYS A 101 19.12 -9.26 -6.61
C LYS A 101 18.82 -10.50 -7.47
N THR A 102 18.20 -11.51 -6.85
CA THR A 102 17.90 -12.78 -7.52
C THR A 102 16.84 -12.61 -8.61
N SER A 103 15.80 -11.83 -8.34
CA SER A 103 14.72 -11.62 -9.33
C SER A 103 15.16 -10.70 -10.47
N ARG A 104 16.02 -9.71 -10.24
CA ARG A 104 16.58 -8.85 -11.29
C ARG A 104 17.32 -9.66 -12.38
N ALA A 105 18.02 -10.69 -12.00
CA ALA A 105 18.77 -11.53 -12.91
C ALA A 105 17.90 -12.44 -13.79
N ASN A 106 16.59 -12.54 -13.51
CA ASN A 106 15.68 -13.45 -14.20
C ASN A 106 14.51 -12.66 -14.85
N PRO A 107 14.45 -12.56 -16.20
CA PRO A 107 13.40 -11.84 -16.90
C PRO A 107 11.98 -12.34 -16.57
N ASN A 108 11.82 -13.63 -16.27
CA ASN A 108 10.53 -14.21 -15.91
C ASN A 108 10.03 -13.79 -14.50
N ARG A 109 10.89 -13.10 -13.73
CA ARG A 109 10.59 -12.59 -12.38
C ARG A 109 10.47 -11.07 -12.31
N ALA A 110 10.27 -10.41 -13.45
CA ALA A 110 10.16 -8.94 -13.51
C ALA A 110 9.11 -8.36 -12.55
N ALA A 111 7.96 -9.03 -12.39
CA ALA A 111 6.91 -8.62 -11.46
C ALA A 111 7.35 -8.72 -9.99
N VAL A 112 8.07 -9.79 -9.63
CA VAL A 112 8.64 -10.00 -8.28
C VAL A 112 9.71 -8.95 -8.00
N PHE A 113 10.61 -8.73 -8.96
CA PHE A 113 11.65 -7.69 -8.88
C PHE A 113 11.00 -6.31 -8.65
N ASN A 114 10.02 -5.93 -9.47
CA ASN A 114 9.35 -4.65 -9.32
C ASN A 114 8.70 -4.50 -7.95
N ALA A 115 7.93 -5.49 -7.49
CA ALA A 115 7.27 -5.43 -6.19
C ALA A 115 8.28 -5.31 -5.03
N ALA A 116 9.33 -6.11 -5.04
CA ALA A 116 10.38 -6.09 -4.02
C ALA A 116 11.17 -4.77 -4.01
N ALA A 117 11.58 -4.28 -5.18
CA ALA A 117 12.28 -3.02 -5.32
C ALA A 117 11.42 -1.82 -4.87
N GLN A 118 10.10 -1.86 -5.14
CA GLN A 118 9.19 -0.81 -4.68
C GLN A 118 9.02 -0.82 -3.16
N VAL A 119 8.96 -1.98 -2.50
CA VAL A 119 8.94 -2.05 -1.03
C VAL A 119 10.21 -1.41 -0.46
N TRP A 120 11.38 -1.73 -1.01
CA TRP A 120 12.66 -1.18 -0.58
C TRP A 120 12.73 0.33 -0.80
N ASN A 121 12.40 0.80 -2.01
CA ASN A 121 12.44 2.22 -2.39
C ASN A 121 11.50 3.07 -1.54
N HIS A 122 10.29 2.59 -1.26
CA HIS A 122 9.35 3.32 -0.40
C HIS A 122 9.85 3.39 1.05
N THR A 123 10.44 2.31 1.57
CA THR A 123 11.07 2.32 2.90
C THR A 123 12.18 3.36 2.97
N PHE A 124 13.07 3.38 1.97
CA PHE A 124 14.13 4.38 1.85
C PHE A 124 13.55 5.81 1.77
N TYR A 125 12.53 6.02 0.94
CA TYR A 125 11.85 7.31 0.76
C TYR A 125 11.30 7.86 2.07
N TRP A 126 10.62 7.03 2.87
CA TRP A 126 10.10 7.46 4.17
C TRP A 126 11.21 7.83 5.15
N ASN A 127 12.31 7.12 5.13
CA ASN A 127 13.46 7.38 6.01
C ASN A 127 14.31 8.59 5.54
N SER A 128 14.17 9.03 4.30
CA SER A 128 14.88 10.20 3.76
C SER A 128 14.23 11.54 4.14
N MET A 129 13.05 11.51 4.74
CA MET A 129 12.30 12.71 5.14
C MET A 129 12.19 12.81 6.66
N LYS A 130 12.01 14.04 7.15
CA LYS A 130 11.73 14.31 8.58
C LYS A 130 10.82 15.52 8.72
N PRO A 131 10.03 15.61 9.81
CA PRO A 131 9.28 16.81 10.14
C PRO A 131 10.20 18.05 10.25
N GLY A 132 9.80 19.18 9.66
CA GLY A 132 10.62 20.40 9.63
C GLY A 132 11.93 20.24 8.85
N GLY A 133 12.02 19.23 7.97
CA GLY A 133 13.18 19.03 7.09
C GLY A 133 13.23 20.05 5.96
N GLY A 134 14.31 20.00 5.21
CA GLY A 134 14.62 20.93 4.10
C GLY A 134 15.76 21.87 4.45
N GLY A 135 15.96 22.89 3.60
CA GLY A 135 17.09 23.82 3.68
C GLY A 135 18.32 23.34 2.92
N GLU A 136 19.40 24.08 3.06
CA GLU A 136 20.67 23.74 2.43
C GLU A 136 21.25 22.44 2.98
N PRO A 137 21.90 21.60 2.14
CA PRO A 137 22.65 20.45 2.62
C PRO A 137 23.69 20.86 3.66
N ALA A 138 23.93 20.00 4.64
CA ALA A 138 25.04 20.20 5.57
C ALA A 138 26.37 20.30 4.80
N ALA A 139 27.33 21.06 5.33
CA ALA A 139 28.67 21.17 4.75
C ALA A 139 29.27 19.78 4.54
N GLY A 140 29.88 19.54 3.37
CA GLY A 140 30.47 18.27 2.98
C GLY A 140 30.25 17.95 1.51
N LYS A 141 30.65 16.77 1.07
CA LYS A 141 30.64 16.33 -0.35
C LYS A 141 29.28 16.43 -1.08
N LEU A 142 28.18 16.61 -0.38
CA LEU A 142 26.86 16.79 -1.01
C LEU A 142 26.55 18.26 -1.30
N LYS A 143 27.32 19.20 -0.71
CA LYS A 143 27.15 20.64 -0.91
C LYS A 143 28.16 21.16 -1.95
N ASP A 144 29.30 20.51 -2.08
CA ASP A 144 30.38 20.81 -3.02
C ASP A 144 30.13 20.19 -4.39
#